data_6309e17255fdd268949f49341f47fc54
#
_entry.id   6309e17255fdd268949f49341f47fc54
#
_cell.length_a   1.000
_cell.length_b   1.000
_cell.length_c   1.000
_cell.angle_alpha   90.00
_cell.angle_beta   90.00
_cell.angle_gamma   90.00
#
_symmetry.space_group_name_H-M   'P 1'
#
loop_
_entity.id
_entity.type
_entity.pdbx_description
1 polymer ?
#
loop_
_entity_poly.entity_id
_entity_poly.type
_entity_poly.pdbx_seq_one_letter_code
_entity_poly.pdbx_strand_id
1 'polypeptide(L)'
;MALVPGDHGSTFGGNMLTTAASYAGTKFLIDNDIPGQVKDMEPYLLGALNDLKGRFSFVTEVRGKGLLAAMDFDSDISGQVLTAANEAGILLNGPRPHTIRFMPPLNITREEIDEGVDRLGSALATI
;
A
#
# COMPACT_ATOMS: atom_id res chain seq x y z
N MET A 1 18.25 1.01 20.87
CA MET A 1 18.91 -0.27 21.17
C MET A 1 19.90 -0.52 20.05
N ALA A 2 21.17 -0.70 20.34
CA ALA A 2 22.17 -1.00 19.30
C ALA A 2 22.24 -2.52 19.10
N LEU A 3 22.42 -2.97 17.84
CA LEU A 3 22.70 -4.38 17.55
C LEU A 3 24.05 -4.79 18.15
N VAL A 4 24.10 -5.99 18.70
CA VAL A 4 25.36 -6.58 19.21
C VAL A 4 25.77 -7.75 18.30
N PRO A 5 27.05 -8.20 18.34
CA PRO A 5 27.50 -9.35 17.57
C PRO A 5 26.60 -10.59 17.79
N GLY A 6 26.07 -11.16 16.72
CA GLY A 6 25.17 -12.30 16.75
C GLY A 6 23.68 -11.97 16.58
N ASP A 7 23.27 -10.71 16.69
CA ASP A 7 21.87 -10.32 16.56
C ASP A 7 21.38 -10.37 15.11
N HIS A 8 22.26 -10.20 14.14
CA HIS A 8 21.92 -10.16 12.73
C HIS A 8 23.03 -10.75 11.86
N GLY A 9 22.64 -11.47 10.83
CA GLY A 9 23.55 -12.03 9.85
C GLY A 9 22.82 -12.30 8.52
N SER A 10 23.56 -12.26 7.43
CA SER A 10 23.03 -12.56 6.10
C SER A 10 24.13 -13.16 5.22
N THR A 11 23.89 -14.37 4.70
CA THR A 11 24.79 -15.01 3.75
C THR A 11 24.88 -14.27 2.42
N PHE A 12 23.78 -13.71 1.96
CA PHE A 12 23.69 -13.02 0.66
C PHE A 12 23.72 -11.50 0.76
N GLY A 13 23.70 -10.94 1.98
CA GLY A 13 23.81 -9.50 2.20
C GLY A 13 25.23 -9.00 1.95
N GLY A 14 25.36 -7.77 1.45
CA GLY A 14 26.64 -7.09 1.29
C GLY A 14 27.53 -7.59 0.16
N ASN A 15 27.07 -8.51 -0.71
CA ASN A 15 27.83 -8.86 -1.92
C ASN A 15 27.79 -7.73 -2.97
N MET A 16 28.71 -7.76 -3.92
CA MET A 16 28.87 -6.68 -4.92
C MET A 16 27.62 -6.40 -5.73
N LEU A 17 26.84 -7.41 -6.10
CA LEU A 17 25.61 -7.23 -6.87
C LEU A 17 24.50 -6.56 -6.05
N THR A 18 24.25 -7.06 -4.84
CA THR A 18 23.20 -6.52 -3.97
C THR A 18 23.54 -5.10 -3.49
N THR A 19 24.81 -4.79 -3.22
CA THR A 19 25.22 -3.43 -2.85
C THR A 19 25.13 -2.46 -4.01
N ALA A 20 25.48 -2.87 -5.23
CA ALA A 20 25.31 -2.04 -6.42
C ALA A 20 23.83 -1.73 -6.68
N ALA A 21 22.96 -2.73 -6.58
CA ALA A 21 21.51 -2.55 -6.73
C ALA A 21 20.91 -1.64 -5.64
N SER A 22 21.32 -1.86 -4.37
CA SER A 22 20.89 -1.03 -3.24
C SER A 22 21.36 0.43 -3.38
N TYR A 23 22.59 0.64 -3.85
CA TYR A 23 23.11 1.98 -4.11
C TYR A 23 22.28 2.70 -5.18
N ALA A 24 22.01 2.03 -6.32
CA ALA A 24 21.21 2.59 -7.40
C ALA A 24 19.78 2.94 -6.93
N GLY A 25 19.12 2.03 -6.21
CA GLY A 25 17.79 2.26 -5.67
C GLY A 25 17.74 3.41 -4.66
N THR A 26 18.69 3.42 -3.70
CA THR A 26 18.75 4.50 -2.70
C THR A 26 19.05 5.85 -3.36
N LYS A 27 19.98 5.87 -4.32
CA LYS A 27 20.31 7.08 -5.06
C LYS A 27 19.09 7.61 -5.83
N PHE A 28 18.33 6.73 -6.49
CA PHE A 28 17.08 7.11 -7.17
C PHE A 28 16.08 7.76 -6.21
N LEU A 29 15.87 7.18 -5.01
CA LEU A 29 14.95 7.73 -4.01
C LEU A 29 15.36 9.14 -3.57
N ILE A 30 16.67 9.38 -3.40
CA ILE A 30 17.22 10.68 -2.97
C ILE A 30 17.16 11.69 -4.11
N ASP A 31 17.70 11.34 -5.28
CA ASP A 31 17.82 12.26 -6.42
C ASP A 31 16.45 12.75 -6.94
N ASN A 32 15.41 11.94 -6.78
CA ASN A 32 14.05 12.28 -7.21
C ASN A 32 13.14 12.75 -6.06
N ASP A 33 13.67 12.95 -4.86
CA ASP A 33 12.87 13.32 -3.67
C ASP A 33 11.59 12.48 -3.51
N ILE A 34 11.73 11.17 -3.63
CA ILE A 34 10.58 10.25 -3.49
C ILE A 34 9.87 10.43 -2.13
N PRO A 35 10.55 10.63 -0.99
CA PRO A 35 9.87 10.91 0.29
C PRO A 35 8.98 12.17 0.24
N GLY A 36 9.41 13.23 -0.44
CA GLY A 36 8.60 14.43 -0.66
C GLY A 36 7.36 14.13 -1.51
N GLN A 37 7.54 13.45 -2.63
CA GLN A 37 6.42 13.03 -3.50
C GLN A 37 5.40 12.16 -2.75
N VAL A 38 5.85 11.21 -1.94
CA VAL A 38 4.97 10.36 -1.10
C VAL A 38 4.19 11.20 -0.11
N LYS A 39 4.82 12.20 0.51
CA LYS A 39 4.15 13.11 1.45
C LYS A 39 3.04 13.93 0.76
N ASP A 40 3.26 14.36 -0.46
CA ASP A 40 2.29 15.12 -1.24
C ASP A 40 1.16 14.23 -1.78
N MET A 41 1.44 12.95 -2.02
CA MET A 41 0.46 11.97 -2.50
C MET A 41 -0.40 11.37 -1.37
N GLU A 42 0.07 11.36 -0.12
CA GLU A 42 -0.65 10.84 1.06
C GLU A 42 -2.09 11.37 1.17
N PRO A 43 -2.34 12.71 1.18
CA PRO A 43 -3.70 13.23 1.31
C PRO A 43 -4.58 12.87 0.11
N TYR A 44 -4.00 12.72 -1.08
CA TYR A 44 -4.74 12.32 -2.27
C TYR A 44 -5.26 10.88 -2.15
N LEU A 45 -4.38 9.93 -1.84
CA LEU A 45 -4.74 8.52 -1.64
C LEU A 45 -5.78 8.36 -0.50
N LEU A 46 -5.50 8.97 0.66
CA LEU A 46 -6.40 8.85 1.80
C LEU A 46 -7.76 9.53 1.53
N GLY A 47 -7.79 10.63 0.78
CA GLY A 47 -9.02 11.28 0.32
C GLY A 47 -9.86 10.35 -0.55
N ALA A 48 -9.27 9.79 -1.60
CA ALA A 48 -9.95 8.88 -2.51
C ALA A 48 -10.49 7.61 -1.80
N LEU A 49 -9.73 7.06 -0.84
CA LEU A 49 -10.20 5.92 -0.02
C LEU A 49 -11.32 6.33 0.94
N ASN A 50 -11.32 7.55 1.50
CA ASN A 50 -12.40 8.06 2.34
C ASN A 50 -13.68 8.33 1.54
N ASP A 51 -13.57 8.70 0.27
CA ASP A 51 -14.75 8.81 -0.62
C ASP A 51 -15.42 7.44 -0.81
N LEU A 52 -14.65 6.36 -0.94
CA LEU A 52 -15.20 4.99 -0.92
C LEU A 52 -15.87 4.67 0.42
N LYS A 53 -15.25 5.01 1.55
CA LYS A 53 -15.88 4.87 2.88
C LYS A 53 -17.23 5.58 2.93
N GLY A 54 -17.36 6.77 2.34
CA GLY A 54 -18.63 7.49 2.27
C GLY A 54 -19.71 6.80 1.42
N ARG A 55 -19.30 5.93 0.48
CA ARG A 55 -20.21 5.20 -0.42
C ARG A 55 -20.66 3.85 0.14
N PHE A 56 -19.85 3.21 0.96
CA PHE A 56 -20.09 1.84 1.47
C PHE A 56 -20.15 1.84 3.00
N SER A 57 -21.34 1.60 3.55
CA SER A 57 -21.61 1.68 4.99
C SER A 57 -20.86 0.64 5.83
N PHE A 58 -20.46 -0.48 5.22
CA PHE A 58 -19.67 -1.52 5.87
C PHE A 58 -18.16 -1.18 5.97
N VAL A 59 -17.70 -0.09 5.34
CA VAL A 59 -16.35 0.44 5.51
C VAL A 59 -16.33 1.35 6.75
N THR A 60 -15.63 0.93 7.80
CA THR A 60 -15.66 1.61 9.10
C THR A 60 -14.53 2.62 9.29
N GLU A 61 -13.33 2.31 8.78
CA GLU A 61 -12.16 3.16 8.96
C GLU A 61 -11.27 3.14 7.73
N VAL A 62 -10.67 4.30 7.42
CA VAL A 62 -9.52 4.44 6.52
C VAL A 62 -8.42 5.15 7.28
N ARG A 63 -7.23 4.56 7.31
CA ARG A 63 -6.05 5.11 7.98
C ARG A 63 -4.78 4.79 7.21
N GLY A 64 -3.74 5.57 7.46
CA GLY A 64 -2.44 5.33 6.82
C GLY A 64 -1.41 6.39 7.13
N LYS A 65 -0.21 6.16 6.60
CA LYS A 65 0.89 7.11 6.58
C LYS A 65 1.66 6.97 5.27
N GLY A 66 1.85 8.07 4.57
CA GLY A 66 2.36 8.04 3.20
C GLY A 66 1.45 7.20 2.31
N LEU A 67 2.03 6.29 1.55
CA LEU A 67 1.30 5.37 0.68
C LEU A 67 1.00 4.00 1.34
N LEU A 68 1.34 3.82 2.60
CA LEU A 68 0.91 2.64 3.37
C LEU A 68 -0.42 2.96 4.03
N ALA A 69 -1.51 2.46 3.46
CA ALA A 69 -2.86 2.68 3.94
C ALA A 69 -3.59 1.37 4.25
N ALA A 70 -4.64 1.47 5.06
CA ALA A 70 -5.53 0.36 5.39
C ALA A 70 -6.99 0.82 5.41
N MET A 71 -7.88 -0.11 5.10
CA MET A 71 -9.33 0.06 5.18
C MET A 71 -9.89 -1.08 6.02
N ASP A 72 -10.68 -0.73 7.04
CA ASP A 72 -11.35 -1.70 7.92
C ASP A 72 -12.83 -1.79 7.57
N PHE A 73 -13.37 -2.98 7.80
CA PHE A 73 -14.78 -3.32 7.62
C PHE A 73 -15.45 -3.62 8.96
N ASP A 74 -16.77 -3.56 9.01
CA ASP A 74 -17.59 -3.90 10.17
C ASP A 74 -17.70 -5.42 10.44
N SER A 75 -17.23 -6.24 9.49
CA SER A 75 -17.32 -7.70 9.50
C SER A 75 -16.10 -8.36 8.84
N ASP A 76 -15.96 -9.67 8.98
CA ASP A 76 -14.82 -10.46 8.51
C ASP A 76 -14.93 -10.77 6.99
N ILE A 77 -14.98 -9.72 6.16
CA ILE A 77 -15.18 -9.81 4.71
C ILE A 77 -13.91 -9.58 3.87
N SER A 78 -12.74 -9.39 4.49
CA SER A 78 -11.52 -9.09 3.72
C SER A 78 -11.23 -10.14 2.64
N GLY A 79 -11.48 -11.43 2.91
CA GLY A 79 -11.30 -12.51 1.93
C GLY A 79 -12.21 -12.35 0.69
N GLN A 80 -13.47 -11.95 0.89
CA GLN A 80 -14.41 -11.69 -0.21
C GLN A 80 -13.95 -10.46 -1.02
N VAL A 81 -13.55 -9.38 -0.33
CA VAL A 81 -13.02 -8.18 -0.97
C VAL A 81 -11.75 -8.48 -1.77
N LEU A 82 -10.83 -9.30 -1.25
CA LEU A 82 -9.62 -9.70 -1.99
C LEU A 82 -9.96 -10.48 -3.27
N THR A 83 -10.93 -11.37 -3.21
CA THR A 83 -11.38 -12.12 -4.39
C THR A 83 -11.97 -11.19 -5.44
N ALA A 84 -12.93 -10.34 -5.06
CA ALA A 84 -13.56 -9.38 -5.97
C ALA A 84 -12.55 -8.36 -6.53
N ALA A 85 -11.61 -7.88 -5.71
CA ALA A 85 -10.55 -6.98 -6.14
C ALA A 85 -9.62 -7.65 -7.18
N ASN A 86 -9.25 -8.91 -6.96
CA ASN A 86 -8.42 -9.67 -7.91
C ASN A 86 -9.14 -9.87 -9.26
N GLU A 87 -10.44 -10.16 -9.24
CA GLU A 87 -11.28 -10.24 -10.44
C GLU A 87 -11.38 -8.88 -11.17
N ALA A 88 -11.38 -7.78 -10.42
CA ALA A 88 -11.30 -6.41 -10.96
C ALA A 88 -9.90 -5.99 -11.41
N GLY A 89 -8.88 -6.86 -11.26
CA GLY A 89 -7.50 -6.62 -11.66
C GLY A 89 -6.68 -5.80 -10.67
N ILE A 90 -7.04 -5.85 -9.37
CA ILE A 90 -6.27 -5.21 -8.29
C ILE A 90 -5.72 -6.26 -7.34
N LEU A 91 -4.42 -6.20 -7.06
CA LEU A 91 -3.78 -7.01 -6.03
C LEU A 91 -3.77 -6.26 -4.71
N LEU A 92 -4.45 -6.80 -3.72
CA LEU A 92 -4.51 -6.28 -2.35
C LEU A 92 -3.98 -7.30 -1.36
N ASN A 93 -3.73 -6.85 -0.13
CA ASN A 93 -3.34 -7.71 0.99
C ASN A 93 -4.34 -7.60 2.14
N GLY A 94 -4.75 -8.73 2.70
CA GLY A 94 -5.66 -8.83 3.84
C GLY A 94 -4.91 -9.27 5.10
N PRO A 95 -4.32 -8.34 5.89
CA PRO A 95 -3.57 -8.69 7.09
C PRO A 95 -4.43 -9.20 8.23
N ARG A 96 -5.75 -8.94 8.19
CA ARG A 96 -6.75 -9.38 9.18
C ARG A 96 -8.07 -9.68 8.49
N PRO A 97 -8.96 -10.49 9.13
CA PRO A 97 -10.26 -10.85 8.53
C PRO A 97 -11.14 -9.66 8.14
N HIS A 98 -11.01 -8.53 8.84
CA HIS A 98 -11.78 -7.30 8.62
C HIS A 98 -10.94 -6.13 8.07
N THR A 99 -9.72 -6.37 7.57
CA THR A 99 -8.81 -5.30 7.12
C THR A 99 -8.18 -5.64 5.77
N ILE A 100 -8.20 -4.71 4.83
CA ILE A 100 -7.34 -4.72 3.64
C ILE A 100 -6.27 -3.65 3.75
N ARG A 101 -5.12 -3.89 3.10
CA ARG A 101 -3.96 -3.01 3.12
C ARG A 101 -3.54 -2.64 1.71
N PHE A 102 -3.19 -1.36 1.54
CA PHE A 102 -2.70 -0.76 0.30
C PHE A 102 -1.21 -0.48 0.43
N MET A 103 -0.43 -0.91 -0.54
CA MET A 103 1.01 -0.68 -0.65
C MET A 103 1.38 -0.48 -2.12
N PRO A 104 0.94 0.61 -2.73
CA PRO A 104 1.31 0.91 -4.11
C PRO A 104 2.81 1.25 -4.20
N PRO A 105 3.40 1.24 -5.41
CA PRO A 105 4.77 1.69 -5.61
C PRO A 105 4.90 3.18 -5.21
N LEU A 106 6.08 3.56 -4.69
CA LEU A 106 6.31 4.91 -4.18
C LEU A 106 6.25 6.01 -5.27
N ASN A 107 6.36 5.63 -6.53
CA ASN A 107 6.27 6.50 -7.70
C ASN A 107 4.90 6.42 -8.41
N ILE A 108 3.86 5.93 -7.73
CA ILE A 108 2.50 5.86 -8.28
C ILE A 108 2.00 7.25 -8.67
N THR A 109 1.29 7.34 -9.78
CA THR A 109 0.66 8.58 -10.24
C THR A 109 -0.77 8.73 -9.67
N ARG A 110 -1.35 9.92 -9.81
CA ARG A 110 -2.75 10.16 -9.43
C ARG A 110 -3.71 9.37 -10.29
N GLU A 111 -3.44 9.29 -11.58
CA GLU A 111 -4.23 8.53 -12.56
C GLU A 111 -4.29 7.05 -12.21
N GLU A 112 -3.16 6.48 -11.76
CA GLU A 112 -3.10 5.09 -11.31
C GLU A 112 -3.84 4.87 -9.97
N ILE A 113 -3.82 5.86 -9.07
CA ILE A 113 -4.63 5.83 -7.84
C ILE A 113 -6.11 5.87 -8.20
N ASP A 114 -6.52 6.77 -9.07
CA ASP A 114 -7.92 6.91 -9.51
C ASP A 114 -8.42 5.61 -10.15
N GLU A 115 -7.64 5.03 -11.07
CA GLU A 115 -7.97 3.73 -11.67
C GLU A 115 -8.10 2.62 -10.62
N GLY A 116 -7.16 2.55 -9.68
CA GLY A 116 -7.19 1.56 -8.59
C GLY A 116 -8.41 1.73 -7.69
N VAL A 117 -8.75 2.96 -7.33
CA VAL A 117 -9.92 3.27 -6.48
C VAL A 117 -11.23 3.00 -7.21
N ASP A 118 -11.34 3.30 -8.50
CA ASP A 118 -12.54 3.01 -9.30
C ASP A 118 -12.78 1.50 -9.43
N ARG A 119 -11.73 0.73 -9.70
CA ARG A 119 -11.79 -0.74 -9.73
C ARG A 119 -12.17 -1.31 -8.35
N LEU A 120 -11.57 -0.78 -7.27
CA LEU A 120 -11.93 -1.18 -5.90
C LEU A 120 -13.40 -0.85 -5.59
N GLY A 121 -13.87 0.34 -5.97
CA GLY A 121 -15.27 0.72 -5.82
C GLY A 121 -16.22 -0.24 -6.54
N SER A 122 -15.83 -0.69 -7.73
CA SER A 122 -16.59 -1.70 -8.48
C SER A 122 -16.59 -3.06 -7.77
N ALA A 123 -15.45 -3.48 -7.21
CA ALA A 123 -15.35 -4.72 -6.44
C ALA A 123 -16.18 -4.66 -5.15
N LEU A 124 -16.11 -3.55 -4.39
CA LEU A 124 -16.91 -3.37 -3.16
C LEU A 124 -18.42 -3.34 -3.42
N ALA A 125 -18.84 -2.91 -4.60
CA ALA A 125 -20.26 -2.91 -4.98
C ALA A 125 -20.84 -4.31 -5.21
N THR A 126 -20.02 -5.35 -5.26
CA THR A 126 -20.46 -6.76 -5.40
C THR A 126 -20.57 -7.49 -4.07
N ILE A 127 -20.15 -6.86 -2.98
CA ILE A 127 -20.19 -7.39 -1.61
C ILE A 127 -21.51 -7.03 -0.95
#